data_a8b78c27b5e6c6119a2ad66d4a1a4985
#
_entry.id   a8b78c27b5e6c6119a2ad66d4a1a4985
#
_cell.length_a   1.000
_cell.length_b   1.000
_cell.length_c   1.000
_cell.angle_alpha   90.00
_cell.angle_beta   90.00
_cell.angle_gamma   90.00
#
_symmetry.space_group_name_H-M   'P 1'
#
loop_
_entity.id
_entity.type
_entity.pdbx_description
1 polymer ?
#
loop_
_entity_poly.entity_id
_entity_poly.type
_entity_poly.pdbx_seq_one_letter_code
_entity_poly.pdbx_strand_id
1 'polypeptide(L)'
;MDLQPNEAIIDELIKRRLDEILPEKLEQALAQRRENTPGSMTIIATKGTLDWAYPPFILATAAGAMGWEVGVFFTFYGLTLLKPDLTAAVSPLGNPAMPMKMPFGPEGFQNINWAMPNLLMANVPGFESLATTLMKQTF
;
A
#
# COMPACT_ATOMS: atom_id res chain seq x y z
N MET A 1 -8.88 63.20 26.42
CA MET A 1 -7.61 62.84 25.74
C MET A 1 -7.86 61.56 25.08
N ASP A 2 -8.38 61.64 23.83
CA ASP A 2 -8.85 60.44 23.09
C ASP A 2 -7.67 59.66 22.53
N LEU A 3 -7.42 58.52 23.13
CA LEU A 3 -6.39 57.55 22.70
C LEU A 3 -6.88 56.63 21.57
N GLN A 4 -8.11 56.82 21.12
CA GLN A 4 -8.78 55.91 20.15
C GLN A 4 -8.22 55.89 18.73
N PRO A 5 -7.76 56.98 18.11
CA PRO A 5 -7.26 56.89 16.72
C PRO A 5 -5.93 56.14 16.58
N ASN A 6 -5.12 56.06 17.62
CA ASN A 6 -3.85 55.36 17.57
C ASN A 6 -3.99 53.83 17.64
N GLU A 7 -4.95 53.34 18.44
CA GLU A 7 -5.19 51.86 18.52
C GLU A 7 -5.74 51.31 17.21
N ALA A 8 -6.68 52.00 16.57
CA ALA A 8 -7.24 51.55 15.29
C ALA A 8 -6.17 51.50 14.17
N ILE A 9 -5.27 52.49 14.14
CA ILE A 9 -4.15 52.51 13.16
C ILE A 9 -3.16 51.38 13.45
N ILE A 10 -2.86 51.11 14.70
CA ILE A 10 -1.97 50.02 15.11
C ILE A 10 -2.59 48.69 14.76
N ASP A 11 -3.86 48.46 15.00
CA ASP A 11 -4.57 47.23 14.67
C ASP A 11 -4.60 46.98 13.15
N GLU A 12 -4.82 48.03 12.35
CA GLU A 12 -4.80 47.93 10.89
C GLU A 12 -3.40 47.60 10.36
N LEU A 13 -2.35 48.21 10.93
CA LEU A 13 -0.96 47.90 10.58
C LEU A 13 -0.57 46.47 10.98
N ILE A 14 -0.98 46.00 12.14
CA ILE A 14 -0.77 44.64 12.62
C ILE A 14 -1.47 43.65 11.69
N LYS A 15 -2.74 43.92 11.39
CA LYS A 15 -3.52 43.06 10.48
C LYS A 15 -2.87 42.94 9.10
N ARG A 16 -2.46 44.07 8.53
CA ARG A 16 -1.77 44.10 7.24
C ARG A 16 -0.47 43.33 7.28
N ARG A 17 0.32 43.47 8.34
CA ARG A 17 1.57 42.71 8.51
C ARG A 17 1.34 41.23 8.71
N LEU A 18 0.28 40.85 9.44
CA LEU A 18 -0.13 39.48 9.60
C LEU A 18 -0.52 38.87 8.25
N ASP A 19 -1.35 39.56 7.47
CA ASP A 19 -1.80 39.08 6.15
C ASP A 19 -0.64 38.92 5.17
N GLU A 20 0.43 39.74 5.28
CA GLU A 20 1.65 39.59 4.47
C GLU A 20 2.54 38.42 4.91
N ILE A 21 2.72 38.20 6.20
CA ILE A 21 3.71 37.27 6.76
C ILE A 21 3.08 35.87 7.00
N LEU A 22 1.80 35.82 7.33
CA LEU A 22 1.13 34.59 7.74
C LEU A 22 1.16 33.49 6.64
N PRO A 23 0.92 33.77 5.35
CA PRO A 23 0.96 32.77 4.31
C PRO A 23 2.34 32.12 4.21
N GLU A 24 3.40 32.92 4.19
CA GLU A 24 4.78 32.42 4.09
C GLU A 24 5.16 31.57 5.31
N LYS A 25 4.82 32.05 6.51
CA LYS A 25 5.08 31.32 7.75
C LYS A 25 4.29 30.02 7.83
N LEU A 26 3.05 30.02 7.34
CA LEU A 26 2.23 28.82 7.29
C LEU A 26 2.82 27.79 6.31
N GLU A 27 3.24 28.23 5.12
CA GLU A 27 3.89 27.33 4.15
C GLU A 27 5.19 26.75 4.69
N GLN A 28 6.04 27.57 5.34
CA GLN A 28 7.27 27.12 5.98
C GLN A 28 6.97 26.08 7.08
N ALA A 29 5.98 26.35 7.94
CA ALA A 29 5.59 25.43 9.00
C ALA A 29 5.01 24.11 8.46
N LEU A 30 4.21 24.16 7.39
CA LEU A 30 3.68 23.00 6.73
C LEU A 30 4.78 22.17 6.02
N ALA A 31 5.73 22.83 5.37
CA ALA A 31 6.88 22.18 4.74
C ALA A 31 7.74 21.47 5.81
N GLN A 32 8.06 22.15 6.88
CA GLN A 32 8.82 21.60 8.00
C GLN A 32 8.10 20.42 8.68
N ARG A 33 6.76 20.49 8.79
CA ARG A 33 5.95 19.39 9.31
C ARG A 33 5.95 18.19 8.37
N ARG A 34 5.90 18.41 7.04
CA ARG A 34 5.99 17.32 6.05
C ARG A 34 7.34 16.63 6.07
N GLU A 35 8.43 17.36 6.21
CA GLU A 35 9.79 16.79 6.30
C GLU A 35 9.99 15.97 7.58
N ASN A 36 9.40 16.41 8.70
CA ASN A 36 9.55 15.77 10.00
C ASN A 36 8.50 14.69 10.31
N THR A 37 7.46 14.55 9.47
CA THR A 37 6.42 13.55 9.66
C THR A 37 6.69 12.36 8.74
N PRO A 38 6.93 11.16 9.27
CA PRO A 38 7.09 9.97 8.45
C PRO A 38 5.86 9.77 7.58
N GLY A 39 6.07 9.29 6.36
CA GLY A 39 4.95 8.88 5.51
C GLY A 39 4.08 7.84 6.23
N SER A 40 2.81 7.78 5.91
CA SER A 40 1.91 6.76 6.46
C SER A 40 1.20 6.02 5.33
N MET A 41 1.00 4.71 5.52
CA MET A 41 0.29 3.85 4.58
C MET A 41 -0.70 2.97 5.34
N THR A 42 -1.94 2.92 4.86
CA THR A 42 -2.93 1.97 5.36
C THR A 42 -3.33 1.03 4.23
N ILE A 43 -3.24 -0.27 4.48
CA ILE A 43 -3.54 -1.34 3.54
C ILE A 43 -4.76 -2.11 4.05
N ILE A 44 -5.72 -2.39 3.16
CA ILE A 44 -6.88 -3.22 3.48
C ILE A 44 -6.69 -4.57 2.81
N ALA A 45 -6.49 -5.62 3.61
CA ALA A 45 -6.33 -6.99 3.14
C ALA A 45 -7.65 -7.76 3.29
N THR A 46 -8.30 -8.08 2.17
CA THR A 46 -9.64 -8.69 2.14
C THR A 46 -9.63 -10.17 1.79
N LYS A 47 -8.53 -10.70 1.26
CA LYS A 47 -8.43 -12.07 0.76
C LYS A 47 -7.32 -12.82 1.49
N GLY A 48 -7.54 -14.12 1.72
CA GLY A 48 -6.67 -14.97 2.52
C GLY A 48 -5.87 -16.01 1.71
N THR A 49 -5.90 -15.94 0.38
CA THR A 49 -5.10 -16.84 -0.47
C THR A 49 -3.69 -16.29 -0.67
N LEU A 50 -2.74 -17.17 -0.93
CA LEU A 50 -1.31 -16.85 -1.00
C LEU A 50 -1.00 -15.74 -2.03
N ASP A 51 -1.55 -15.85 -3.21
CA ASP A 51 -1.41 -14.92 -4.33
C ASP A 51 -1.97 -13.51 -4.05
N TRP A 52 -2.93 -13.41 -3.16
CA TRP A 52 -3.51 -12.13 -2.72
C TRP A 52 -2.90 -11.59 -1.43
N ALA A 53 -2.19 -12.43 -0.68
CA ALA A 53 -1.50 -12.04 0.54
C ALA A 53 -0.18 -11.30 0.24
N TYR A 54 0.56 -11.73 -0.76
CA TYR A 54 1.86 -11.15 -1.10
C TYR A 54 1.83 -9.64 -1.39
N PRO A 55 0.96 -9.10 -2.28
CA PRO A 55 0.97 -7.69 -2.60
C PRO A 55 0.87 -6.77 -1.38
N PRO A 56 -0.09 -6.96 -0.45
CA PRO A 56 -0.15 -6.15 0.77
C PRO A 56 1.10 -6.23 1.62
N PHE A 57 1.70 -7.41 1.80
CA PHE A 57 2.90 -7.57 2.61
C PHE A 57 4.15 -6.99 1.94
N ILE A 58 4.29 -7.14 0.62
CA ILE A 58 5.38 -6.51 -0.14
C ILE A 58 5.30 -4.99 -0.01
N LEU A 59 4.12 -4.40 -0.17
CA LEU A 59 3.93 -2.96 -0.01
C LEU A 59 4.20 -2.51 1.43
N ALA A 60 3.72 -3.27 2.42
CA ALA A 60 3.92 -2.96 3.83
C ALA A 60 5.40 -2.98 4.19
N THR A 61 6.14 -4.00 3.77
CA THR A 61 7.58 -4.13 4.05
C THR A 61 8.40 -3.07 3.32
N ALA A 62 8.07 -2.75 2.08
CA ALA A 62 8.72 -1.69 1.32
C ALA A 62 8.50 -0.31 1.96
N ALA A 63 7.27 0.02 2.34
CA ALA A 63 6.96 1.27 3.02
C ALA A 63 7.64 1.35 4.40
N GLY A 64 7.63 0.26 5.16
CA GLY A 64 8.34 0.16 6.44
C GLY A 64 9.85 0.35 6.29
N ALA A 65 10.47 -0.20 5.24
CA ALA A 65 11.89 0.01 4.94
C ALA A 65 12.22 1.48 4.59
N MET A 66 11.25 2.23 4.08
CA MET A 66 11.38 3.69 3.87
C MET A 66 11.10 4.53 5.13
N GLY A 67 10.87 3.88 6.28
CA GLY A 67 10.56 4.57 7.53
C GLY A 67 9.12 5.07 7.65
N TRP A 68 8.19 4.55 6.85
CA TRP A 68 6.78 4.91 6.92
C TRP A 68 6.09 4.17 8.05
N GLU A 69 5.08 4.80 8.62
CA GLU A 69 4.14 4.13 9.53
C GLU A 69 3.14 3.32 8.70
N VAL A 70 3.11 2.00 8.92
CA VAL A 70 2.27 1.10 8.13
C VAL A 70 1.23 0.42 9.01
N GLY A 71 -0.04 0.60 8.65
CA GLY A 71 -1.17 -0.13 9.22
C GLY A 71 -1.77 -1.11 8.20
N VAL A 72 -2.00 -2.36 8.60
CA VAL A 72 -2.71 -3.34 7.78
C VAL A 72 -4.01 -3.72 8.46
N PHE A 73 -5.13 -3.44 7.80
CA PHE A 73 -6.45 -3.80 8.26
C PHE A 73 -6.92 -5.07 7.54
N PHE A 74 -7.04 -6.16 8.30
CA PHE A 74 -7.52 -7.43 7.79
C PHE A 74 -9.03 -7.53 7.96
N THR A 75 -9.73 -7.88 6.87
CA THR A 75 -11.18 -8.03 6.87
C THR A 75 -11.62 -9.17 5.96
N PHE A 76 -12.85 -9.64 6.12
CA PHE A 76 -13.39 -10.79 5.40
C PHE A 76 -12.44 -12.01 5.46
N TYR A 77 -12.13 -12.59 4.31
CA TYR A 77 -11.22 -13.74 4.23
C TYR A 77 -9.76 -13.39 4.54
N GLY A 78 -9.38 -12.11 4.51
CA GLY A 78 -8.07 -11.65 4.96
C GLY A 78 -7.77 -11.98 6.42
N LEU A 79 -8.79 -12.14 7.26
CA LEU A 79 -8.64 -12.58 8.65
C LEU A 79 -8.00 -13.97 8.77
N THR A 80 -8.08 -14.79 7.75
CA THR A 80 -7.42 -16.11 7.75
C THR A 80 -5.91 -16.02 7.78
N LEU A 81 -5.33 -14.90 7.33
CA LEU A 81 -3.89 -14.66 7.35
C LEU A 81 -3.33 -14.42 8.77
N LEU A 82 -4.21 -14.15 9.73
CA LEU A 82 -3.83 -13.94 11.14
C LEU A 82 -3.86 -15.22 11.97
N LYS A 83 -4.17 -16.37 11.37
CA LYS A 83 -4.20 -17.65 12.08
C LYS A 83 -2.79 -18.12 12.42
N PRO A 84 -2.55 -18.65 13.61
CA PRO A 84 -1.25 -19.21 14.00
C PRO A 84 -0.76 -20.33 13.05
N ASP A 85 -1.69 -21.18 12.62
CA ASP A 85 -1.42 -22.31 11.71
C ASP A 85 -1.77 -21.93 10.27
N LEU A 86 -1.03 -20.96 9.74
CA LEU A 86 -1.28 -20.45 8.40
C LEU A 86 -0.84 -21.45 7.32
N THR A 87 -1.81 -22.07 6.68
CA THR A 87 -1.63 -22.87 5.45
C THR A 87 -2.29 -22.16 4.29
N ALA A 88 -1.60 -21.17 3.71
CA ALA A 88 -2.14 -20.46 2.56
C ALA A 88 -1.82 -21.22 1.27
N ALA A 89 -2.83 -21.42 0.44
CA ALA A 89 -2.73 -21.92 -0.93
C ALA A 89 -3.05 -20.78 -1.90
N VAL A 90 -2.65 -20.94 -3.15
CA VAL A 90 -3.03 -20.03 -4.25
C VAL A 90 -4.54 -20.10 -4.46
N SER A 91 -5.14 -18.99 -4.89
CA SER A 91 -6.57 -18.97 -5.22
C SER A 91 -6.89 -19.99 -6.32
N PRO A 92 -7.91 -20.85 -6.15
CA PRO A 92 -8.33 -21.77 -7.20
C PRO A 92 -8.85 -21.06 -8.46
N LEU A 93 -9.19 -19.78 -8.34
CA LEU A 93 -9.60 -18.94 -9.46
C LEU A 93 -8.43 -18.22 -10.14
N GLY A 94 -7.21 -18.34 -9.59
CA GLY A 94 -6.03 -17.60 -10.03
C GLY A 94 -6.09 -16.12 -9.68
N ASN A 95 -5.00 -15.41 -9.96
CA ASN A 95 -4.88 -13.98 -9.77
C ASN A 95 -4.29 -13.33 -11.03
N PRO A 96 -5.09 -12.65 -11.85
CA PRO A 96 -4.62 -12.02 -13.08
C PRO A 96 -3.62 -10.88 -12.85
N ALA A 97 -3.54 -10.34 -11.61
CA ALA A 97 -2.57 -9.33 -11.24
C ALA A 97 -1.16 -9.90 -10.96
N MET A 98 -1.03 -11.23 -10.84
CA MET A 98 0.25 -11.92 -10.64
C MET A 98 0.46 -12.96 -11.74
N PRO A 99 0.87 -12.55 -12.94
CA PRO A 99 1.15 -13.46 -14.01
C PRO A 99 2.36 -14.34 -13.67
N MET A 100 2.26 -15.62 -13.92
CA MET A 100 3.33 -16.59 -13.70
C MET A 100 4.00 -16.96 -15.02
N LYS A 101 5.30 -17.21 -14.96
CA LYS A 101 6.04 -17.83 -16.06
C LYS A 101 5.98 -19.35 -15.91
N MET A 102 5.83 -20.07 -17.02
CA MET A 102 5.91 -21.52 -16.97
C MET A 102 7.35 -21.97 -16.79
N PRO A 103 7.65 -22.84 -15.79
CA PRO A 103 9.02 -23.33 -15.56
C PRO A 103 9.47 -24.40 -16.56
N PHE A 104 8.61 -24.78 -17.49
CA PHE A 104 8.85 -25.84 -18.46
C PHE A 104 8.29 -25.49 -19.84
N GLY A 105 8.77 -26.17 -20.87
CA GLY A 105 8.39 -25.95 -22.27
C GLY A 105 9.49 -25.26 -23.09
N PRO A 106 9.25 -24.95 -24.37
CA PRO A 106 10.18 -24.20 -25.20
C PRO A 106 10.52 -22.84 -24.66
N GLU A 107 11.72 -22.28 -24.90
CA GLU A 107 12.15 -20.97 -24.39
C GLU A 107 11.16 -19.84 -24.68
N GLY A 108 10.57 -19.82 -25.88
CA GLY A 108 9.55 -18.84 -26.23
C GLY A 108 8.30 -18.93 -25.36
N PHE A 109 7.95 -20.11 -24.87
CA PHE A 109 6.82 -20.35 -24.00
C PHE A 109 7.11 -19.94 -22.54
N GLN A 110 8.32 -20.20 -22.07
CA GLN A 110 8.77 -19.83 -20.73
C GLN A 110 8.89 -18.31 -20.55
N ASN A 111 9.09 -17.55 -21.63
CA ASN A 111 9.21 -16.10 -21.59
C ASN A 111 7.88 -15.36 -21.60
N ILE A 112 6.77 -16.05 -21.84
CA ILE A 112 5.43 -15.45 -21.81
C ILE A 112 4.95 -15.37 -20.37
N ASN A 113 4.51 -14.18 -19.96
CA ASN A 113 3.79 -14.00 -18.70
C ASN A 113 2.35 -14.50 -18.90
N TRP A 114 2.08 -15.69 -18.42
CA TRP A 114 0.74 -16.26 -18.45
C TRP A 114 -0.06 -15.67 -17.29
N ALA A 115 -1.06 -14.84 -17.62
CA ALA A 115 -2.15 -14.63 -16.68
C ALA A 115 -2.86 -15.97 -16.59
N MET A 116 -2.55 -16.75 -15.54
CA MET A 116 -3.05 -18.10 -15.37
C MET A 116 -4.54 -18.17 -15.66
N PRO A 117 -4.97 -18.89 -16.67
CA PRO A 117 -6.39 -19.00 -16.94
C PRO A 117 -7.04 -19.64 -15.71
N ASN A 118 -7.96 -18.93 -15.13
CA ASN A 118 -8.78 -19.41 -14.01
C ASN A 118 -9.37 -20.81 -14.29
N LEU A 119 -9.60 -21.11 -15.56
CA LEU A 119 -10.06 -22.41 -16.03
C LEU A 119 -9.09 -23.57 -15.75
N LEU A 120 -7.77 -23.36 -15.89
CA LEU A 120 -6.79 -24.42 -15.59
C LEU A 120 -6.67 -24.64 -14.09
N MET A 121 -6.69 -23.59 -13.28
CA MET A 121 -6.64 -23.69 -11.82
C MET A 121 -7.87 -24.41 -11.26
N ALA A 122 -9.06 -24.12 -11.81
CA ALA A 122 -10.32 -24.69 -11.34
C ALA A 122 -10.57 -26.13 -11.83
N ASN A 123 -10.03 -26.53 -13.02
CA ASN A 123 -10.43 -27.77 -13.69
C ASN A 123 -9.32 -28.80 -13.84
N VAL A 124 -8.05 -28.43 -13.61
CA VAL A 124 -6.93 -29.38 -13.72
C VAL A 124 -6.52 -29.87 -12.32
N PRO A 125 -6.77 -31.14 -11.98
CA PRO A 125 -6.38 -31.69 -10.69
C PRO A 125 -4.87 -31.52 -10.41
N GLY A 126 -4.53 -31.04 -9.22
CA GLY A 126 -3.14 -30.83 -8.79
C GLY A 126 -2.48 -29.54 -9.28
N PHE A 127 -3.12 -28.79 -10.16
CA PHE A 127 -2.56 -27.55 -10.67
C PHE A 127 -2.45 -26.45 -9.61
N GLU A 128 -3.44 -26.32 -8.73
CA GLU A 128 -3.42 -25.43 -7.56
C GLU A 128 -2.24 -25.77 -6.62
N SER A 129 -1.98 -27.04 -6.38
CA SER A 129 -0.87 -27.50 -5.55
C SER A 129 0.48 -27.18 -6.18
N LEU A 130 0.62 -27.38 -7.49
CA LEU A 130 1.82 -27.01 -8.24
C LEU A 130 2.06 -25.50 -8.20
N ALA A 131 1.05 -24.71 -8.48
CA ALA A 131 1.12 -23.24 -8.44
C ALA A 131 1.47 -22.72 -7.04
N THR A 132 0.88 -23.31 -5.99
CA THR A 132 1.20 -22.99 -4.59
C THR A 132 2.67 -23.30 -4.28
N THR A 133 3.18 -24.43 -4.73
CA THR A 133 4.58 -24.83 -4.51
C THR A 133 5.54 -23.89 -5.24
N LEU A 134 5.27 -23.58 -6.49
CA LEU A 134 6.08 -22.64 -7.28
C LEU A 134 6.10 -21.25 -6.66
N MET A 135 4.96 -20.77 -6.22
CA MET A 135 4.87 -19.45 -5.58
C MET A 135 5.66 -19.38 -4.28
N LYS A 136 5.57 -20.41 -3.43
CA LYS A 136 6.36 -20.51 -2.20
C LYS A 136 7.87 -20.62 -2.42
N GLN A 137 8.30 -21.04 -3.59
CA GLN A 137 9.72 -21.12 -3.96
C GLN A 137 10.25 -19.80 -4.54
N THR A 138 9.36 -18.97 -5.09
CA THR A 138 9.74 -17.73 -5.77
C THR A 138 9.78 -16.54 -4.82
N PHE A 139 8.99 -16.57 -3.78
CA PHE A 139 8.83 -15.53 -2.77
C PHE A 139 9.11 -16.06 -1.35
#